data_dd524588318dad05b2af3790d631df31
#
_entry.id   dd524588318dad05b2af3790d631df31
#
_cell.length_a   1.000
_cell.length_b   1.000
_cell.length_c   1.000
_cell.angle_alpha   90.00
_cell.angle_beta   90.00
_cell.angle_gamma   90.00
#
_symmetry.space_group_name_H-M   'P 1'
#
loop_
_entity.id
_entity.type
_entity.pdbx_description
1 polymer ?
#
loop_
_entity_poly.entity_id
_entity_poly.type
_entity_poly.pdbx_seq_one_letter_code
_entity_poly.pdbx_strand_id
1 'polypeptide(L)'
;MRIIHVISSIDPAQGGPQGGCIRLAAAQSNLGHDIHIVSYGSGNIRKRAFEAASAVPHFKGITWHLLADPNVKESIFCLQGRKTLRAILTAGSFVHIHGVWETLLRTAATIALEKQIAYCVQPHGMLDEWSLKQKAFKKRLALRFGYRKMLDNAKFILALNADEARLLEPLNLASPHLIIPNGVFLEEFENLPSSGFFKERLPLVGNKRIILFLSRLHSKKGLDILVKAYAHIAGSYADVDLVVAGPDGGARGALVSAVAQLNLNDRVHLIGALYGQDKLRALVDATCFCLPSRQEGFSIAILEALACGLPVVISDACHFPEVRAAHAGAVVTLAPEDVASGLSAILDDTAMASEMGGNGQRLVYEQYTWPRIASSTIKGYVGISNMTMPAT
;
A
#
# COMPACT_ATOMS: atom_id res chain seq x y z
N MET A 1 -23.18 -12.29 0.27
CA MET A 1 -23.41 -11.52 -0.98
C MET A 1 -22.28 -11.84 -1.94
N ARG A 2 -22.52 -11.71 -3.25
CA ARG A 2 -21.46 -11.82 -4.27
C ARG A 2 -20.75 -10.48 -4.43
N ILE A 3 -19.41 -10.47 -4.33
CA ILE A 3 -18.58 -9.28 -4.48
C ILE A 3 -17.57 -9.52 -5.60
N ILE A 4 -17.52 -8.62 -6.56
CA ILE A 4 -16.62 -8.71 -7.69
C ILE A 4 -15.59 -7.59 -7.59
N HIS A 5 -14.36 -7.93 -7.25
CA HIS A 5 -13.22 -7.02 -7.34
C HIS A 5 -12.73 -6.96 -8.79
N VAL A 6 -12.59 -5.75 -9.31
CA VAL A 6 -12.07 -5.52 -10.66
C VAL A 6 -10.82 -4.67 -10.58
N ILE A 7 -9.71 -5.22 -11.02
CA ILE A 7 -8.41 -4.55 -11.07
C ILE A 7 -7.76 -4.81 -12.43
N SER A 8 -7.10 -3.82 -13.02
CA SER A 8 -6.55 -3.93 -14.37
C SER A 8 -5.40 -4.94 -14.48
N SER A 9 -4.58 -5.06 -13.46
CA SER A 9 -3.52 -6.05 -13.38
C SER A 9 -3.40 -6.57 -11.95
N ILE A 10 -3.18 -7.87 -11.82
CA ILE A 10 -2.95 -8.53 -10.54
C ILE A 10 -1.47 -8.85 -10.30
N ASP A 11 -0.58 -8.35 -11.15
CA ASP A 11 0.87 -8.58 -11.03
C ASP A 11 1.43 -7.91 -9.78
N PRO A 12 1.92 -8.66 -8.78
CA PRO A 12 2.46 -8.11 -7.53
C PRO A 12 3.67 -7.20 -7.76
N ALA A 13 4.36 -7.31 -8.90
CA ALA A 13 5.48 -6.43 -9.26
C ALA A 13 5.04 -4.97 -9.50
N GLN A 14 3.73 -4.71 -9.74
CA GLN A 14 3.22 -3.37 -9.99
C GLN A 14 2.98 -2.54 -8.71
N GLY A 15 2.91 -3.17 -7.55
CA GLY A 15 2.91 -2.44 -6.27
C GLY A 15 1.77 -2.77 -5.31
N GLY A 16 1.43 -1.80 -4.44
CA GLY A 16 0.51 -1.96 -3.31
C GLY A 16 -0.94 -2.30 -3.66
N PRO A 17 -1.58 -1.67 -4.66
CA PRO A 17 -2.99 -1.93 -4.96
C PRO A 17 -3.33 -3.39 -5.22
N GLN A 18 -2.44 -4.15 -5.87
CA GLN A 18 -2.62 -5.57 -6.16
C GLN A 18 -2.69 -6.40 -4.88
N GLY A 19 -1.73 -6.18 -3.98
CA GLY A 19 -1.71 -6.84 -2.68
C GLY A 19 -2.91 -6.46 -1.82
N GLY A 20 -3.30 -5.18 -1.80
CA GLY A 20 -4.48 -4.70 -1.09
C GLY A 20 -5.78 -5.32 -1.60
N CYS A 21 -5.94 -5.43 -2.93
CA CYS A 21 -7.10 -6.08 -3.55
C CYS A 21 -7.21 -7.55 -3.12
N ILE A 22 -6.13 -8.33 -3.22
CA ILE A 22 -6.11 -9.75 -2.83
C ILE A 22 -6.43 -9.92 -1.35
N ARG A 23 -5.82 -9.11 -0.48
CA ARG A 23 -5.99 -9.20 0.98
C ARG A 23 -7.40 -8.81 1.41
N LEU A 24 -7.97 -7.75 0.85
CA LEU A 24 -9.36 -7.37 1.10
C LEU A 24 -10.32 -8.48 0.63
N ALA A 25 -10.12 -9.01 -0.58
CA ALA A 25 -10.91 -10.10 -1.13
C ALA A 25 -10.84 -11.36 -0.25
N ALA A 26 -9.65 -11.73 0.23
CA ALA A 26 -9.45 -12.86 1.14
C ALA A 26 -10.16 -12.66 2.49
N ALA A 27 -10.05 -11.46 3.07
CA ALA A 27 -10.73 -11.14 4.32
C ALA A 27 -12.27 -11.17 4.19
N GLN A 28 -12.80 -10.67 3.07
CA GLN A 28 -14.23 -10.72 2.77
C GLN A 28 -14.71 -12.16 2.52
N SER A 29 -13.88 -13.00 1.88
CA SER A 29 -14.17 -14.43 1.73
C SER A 29 -14.25 -15.14 3.08
N ASN A 30 -13.34 -14.81 4.01
CA ASN A 30 -13.36 -15.35 5.37
C ASN A 30 -14.62 -14.94 6.17
N LEU A 31 -15.25 -13.81 5.80
CA LEU A 31 -16.54 -13.39 6.35
C LEU A 31 -17.75 -14.11 5.69
N GLY A 32 -17.53 -15.11 4.84
CA GLY A 32 -18.57 -15.90 4.21
C GLY A 32 -19.19 -15.29 2.95
N HIS A 33 -18.52 -14.31 2.31
CA HIS A 33 -18.97 -13.72 1.06
C HIS A 33 -18.44 -14.50 -0.16
N ASP A 34 -19.21 -14.51 -1.26
CA ASP A 34 -18.85 -15.11 -2.55
C ASP A 34 -17.98 -14.11 -3.33
N ILE A 35 -16.67 -14.34 -3.32
CA ILE A 35 -15.67 -13.37 -3.79
C ILE A 35 -15.09 -13.77 -5.15
N HIS A 36 -15.14 -12.82 -6.08
CA HIS A 36 -14.56 -12.94 -7.41
C HIS A 36 -13.55 -11.83 -7.66
N ILE A 37 -12.42 -12.15 -8.30
CA ILE A 37 -11.46 -11.16 -8.82
C ILE A 37 -11.41 -11.27 -10.34
N VAL A 38 -11.61 -10.15 -11.03
CA VAL A 38 -11.45 -10.00 -12.49
C VAL A 38 -10.24 -9.14 -12.76
N SER A 39 -9.27 -9.66 -13.50
CA SER A 39 -8.03 -8.96 -13.83
C SER A 39 -7.41 -9.49 -15.12
N TYR A 40 -6.60 -8.69 -15.79
CA TYR A 40 -5.65 -9.22 -16.74
C TYR A 40 -4.48 -9.89 -16.02
N GLY A 41 -4.00 -11.00 -16.58
CA GLY A 41 -2.85 -11.71 -16.05
C GLY A 41 -2.75 -13.12 -16.63
N SER A 42 -1.91 -13.31 -17.63
CA SER A 42 -1.62 -14.60 -18.24
C SER A 42 -0.17 -15.03 -17.98
N GLY A 43 0.18 -16.26 -18.35
CA GLY A 43 1.54 -16.77 -18.29
C GLY A 43 2.23 -16.52 -16.93
N ASN A 44 3.36 -15.84 -16.97
CA ASN A 44 4.18 -15.55 -15.78
C ASN A 44 3.50 -14.62 -14.77
N ILE A 45 2.63 -13.71 -15.21
CA ILE A 45 1.87 -12.85 -14.30
C ILE A 45 0.95 -13.69 -13.44
N ARG A 46 0.21 -14.64 -14.05
CA ARG A 46 -0.65 -15.57 -13.33
C ARG A 46 0.14 -16.34 -12.26
N LYS A 47 1.31 -16.89 -12.64
CA LYS A 47 2.16 -17.65 -11.70
C LYS A 47 2.55 -16.78 -10.50
N ARG A 48 3.14 -15.59 -10.73
CA ARG A 48 3.54 -14.68 -9.65
C ARG A 48 2.36 -14.22 -8.78
N ALA A 49 1.19 -13.97 -9.40
CA ALA A 49 0.00 -13.58 -8.67
C ALA A 49 -0.49 -14.68 -7.72
N PHE A 50 -0.50 -15.93 -8.17
CA PHE A 50 -0.88 -17.07 -7.32
C PHE A 50 0.16 -17.38 -6.25
N GLU A 51 1.46 -17.27 -6.56
CA GLU A 51 2.54 -17.41 -5.57
C GLU A 51 2.39 -16.36 -4.46
N ALA A 52 2.18 -15.08 -4.83
CA ALA A 52 1.97 -14.01 -3.87
C ALA A 52 0.67 -14.19 -3.07
N ALA A 53 -0.42 -14.60 -3.74
CA ALA A 53 -1.70 -14.83 -3.08
C ALA A 53 -1.65 -16.02 -2.12
N SER A 54 -0.88 -17.08 -2.42
CA SER A 54 -0.77 -18.26 -1.57
C SER A 54 -0.21 -18.00 -0.18
N ALA A 55 0.53 -16.89 -0.03
CA ALA A 55 1.04 -16.41 1.24
C ALA A 55 0.00 -15.59 2.04
N VAL A 56 -1.14 -15.23 1.43
CA VAL A 56 -2.19 -14.45 2.08
C VAL A 56 -3.16 -15.38 2.81
N PRO A 57 -3.45 -15.17 4.11
CA PRO A 57 -4.48 -15.93 4.81
C PRO A 57 -5.81 -15.91 4.05
N HIS A 58 -6.52 -17.02 4.06
CA HIS A 58 -7.88 -17.18 3.49
C HIS A 58 -8.02 -16.97 1.96
N PHE A 59 -6.92 -16.87 1.19
CA PHE A 59 -6.96 -16.62 -0.26
C PHE A 59 -7.68 -17.71 -1.06
N LYS A 60 -7.78 -18.94 -0.53
CA LYS A 60 -8.39 -20.10 -1.21
C LYS A 60 -9.88 -19.90 -1.50
N GLY A 61 -10.56 -19.03 -0.78
CA GLY A 61 -11.97 -18.73 -0.99
C GLY A 61 -12.26 -17.76 -2.13
N ILE A 62 -11.24 -17.32 -2.89
CA ILE A 62 -11.38 -16.38 -4.00
C ILE A 62 -11.55 -17.12 -5.32
N THR A 63 -12.58 -16.77 -6.08
CA THR A 63 -12.78 -17.23 -7.46
C THR A 63 -12.07 -16.25 -8.42
N TRP A 64 -11.13 -16.76 -9.20
CA TRP A 64 -10.28 -15.96 -10.08
C TRP A 64 -10.76 -15.99 -11.54
N HIS A 65 -10.96 -14.83 -12.15
CA HIS A 65 -11.25 -14.63 -13.58
C HIS A 65 -10.08 -13.88 -14.22
N LEU A 66 -9.01 -14.61 -14.52
CA LEU A 66 -7.81 -14.04 -15.15
C LEU A 66 -7.97 -14.04 -16.67
N LEU A 67 -8.02 -12.84 -17.23
CA LEU A 67 -8.09 -12.58 -18.66
C LEU A 67 -6.70 -12.66 -19.29
N ALA A 68 -6.64 -12.97 -20.58
CA ALA A 68 -5.40 -12.87 -21.34
C ALA A 68 -4.90 -11.42 -21.35
N ASP A 69 -3.58 -11.24 -21.39
CA ASP A 69 -2.97 -9.91 -21.38
C ASP A 69 -3.51 -9.07 -22.54
N PRO A 70 -3.85 -7.78 -22.30
CA PRO A 70 -4.59 -7.00 -23.27
C PRO A 70 -3.72 -6.63 -24.48
N ASN A 71 -4.17 -7.02 -25.67
CA ASN A 71 -3.68 -6.46 -26.92
C ASN A 71 -4.32 -5.08 -27.17
N VAL A 72 -3.96 -4.42 -28.29
CA VAL A 72 -4.47 -3.08 -28.63
C VAL A 72 -6.01 -3.05 -28.70
N LYS A 73 -6.65 -4.08 -29.31
CA LYS A 73 -8.10 -4.16 -29.41
C LYS A 73 -8.75 -4.32 -28.04
N GLU A 74 -8.21 -5.18 -27.18
CA GLU A 74 -8.69 -5.38 -25.82
C GLU A 74 -8.51 -4.13 -24.96
N SER A 75 -7.39 -3.43 -25.09
CA SER A 75 -7.13 -2.16 -24.38
C SER A 75 -8.14 -1.05 -24.75
N ILE A 76 -8.70 -1.07 -25.95
CA ILE A 76 -9.68 -0.08 -26.41
C ILE A 76 -11.12 -0.55 -26.14
N PHE A 77 -11.46 -1.77 -26.52
CA PHE A 77 -12.85 -2.26 -26.55
C PHE A 77 -13.21 -3.19 -25.38
N CYS A 78 -12.23 -3.72 -24.66
CA CYS A 78 -12.41 -4.59 -23.50
C CYS A 78 -13.35 -5.77 -23.79
N LEU A 79 -13.14 -6.50 -24.87
CA LEU A 79 -14.06 -7.55 -25.34
C LEU A 79 -14.10 -8.75 -24.39
N GLN A 80 -12.95 -9.24 -23.94
CA GLN A 80 -12.84 -10.32 -22.96
C GLN A 80 -13.43 -9.88 -21.61
N GLY A 81 -13.05 -8.67 -21.14
CA GLY A 81 -13.58 -8.09 -19.92
C GLY A 81 -15.11 -7.98 -19.95
N ARG A 82 -15.68 -7.47 -21.05
CA ARG A 82 -17.14 -7.38 -21.23
C ARG A 82 -17.83 -8.74 -21.16
N LYS A 83 -17.30 -9.73 -21.86
CA LYS A 83 -17.85 -11.09 -21.85
C LYS A 83 -17.87 -11.67 -20.43
N THR A 84 -16.73 -11.61 -19.73
CA THR A 84 -16.60 -12.14 -18.37
C THR A 84 -17.49 -11.38 -17.39
N LEU A 85 -17.44 -10.05 -17.36
CA LEU A 85 -18.23 -9.24 -16.44
C LEU A 85 -19.74 -9.43 -16.66
N ARG A 86 -20.22 -9.49 -17.92
CA ARG A 86 -21.63 -9.76 -18.21
C ARG A 86 -22.10 -11.12 -17.72
N ALA A 87 -21.23 -12.13 -17.73
CA ALA A 87 -21.53 -13.48 -17.27
C ALA A 87 -21.62 -13.58 -15.73
N ILE A 88 -20.74 -12.88 -14.98
CA ILE A 88 -20.64 -13.04 -13.53
C ILE A 88 -21.44 -12.01 -12.72
N LEU A 89 -21.75 -10.84 -13.31
CA LEU A 89 -22.55 -9.79 -12.67
C LEU A 89 -24.03 -10.16 -12.69
N THR A 90 -24.54 -10.59 -11.53
CA THR A 90 -25.94 -11.01 -11.31
C THR A 90 -26.62 -10.07 -10.31
N ALA A 91 -27.94 -10.10 -10.25
CA ALA A 91 -28.70 -9.33 -9.25
C ALA A 91 -28.20 -9.66 -7.82
N GLY A 92 -28.10 -8.64 -6.97
CA GLY A 92 -27.56 -8.76 -5.60
C GLY A 92 -26.03 -8.80 -5.51
N SER A 93 -25.31 -8.68 -6.63
CA SER A 93 -23.86 -8.50 -6.64
C SER A 93 -23.48 -7.06 -6.25
N PHE A 94 -22.23 -6.89 -5.77
CA PHE A 94 -21.58 -5.59 -5.63
C PHE A 94 -20.24 -5.58 -6.37
N VAL A 95 -19.89 -4.47 -7.02
CA VAL A 95 -18.61 -4.35 -7.75
C VAL A 95 -17.68 -3.39 -7.01
N HIS A 96 -16.47 -3.85 -6.67
CA HIS A 96 -15.40 -3.03 -6.12
C HIS A 96 -14.33 -2.81 -7.19
N ILE A 97 -14.20 -1.58 -7.67
CA ILE A 97 -13.28 -1.20 -8.74
C ILE A 97 -12.00 -0.63 -8.13
N HIS A 98 -10.85 -1.24 -8.43
CA HIS A 98 -9.54 -0.81 -7.94
C HIS A 98 -8.77 -0.06 -9.02
N GLY A 99 -8.60 1.25 -8.83
CA GLY A 99 -7.97 2.17 -9.79
C GLY A 99 -8.98 2.96 -10.62
N VAL A 100 -8.47 3.71 -11.61
CA VAL A 100 -9.31 4.65 -12.36
C VAL A 100 -9.13 4.55 -13.88
N TRP A 101 -7.89 4.53 -14.41
CA TRP A 101 -7.58 4.96 -15.78
C TRP A 101 -7.67 3.89 -16.86
N GLU A 102 -7.98 2.64 -16.52
CA GLU A 102 -7.97 1.52 -17.45
C GLU A 102 -9.38 1.21 -17.98
N THR A 103 -9.43 0.75 -19.22
CA THR A 103 -10.70 0.46 -19.92
C THR A 103 -11.51 -0.64 -19.24
N LEU A 104 -10.86 -1.66 -18.64
CA LEU A 104 -11.53 -2.72 -17.89
C LEU A 104 -12.38 -2.15 -16.75
N LEU A 105 -11.82 -1.19 -15.99
CA LEU A 105 -12.45 -0.58 -14.82
C LEU A 105 -13.68 0.24 -15.23
N ARG A 106 -13.54 1.08 -16.25
CA ARG A 106 -14.67 1.82 -16.83
C ARG A 106 -15.74 0.88 -17.40
N THR A 107 -15.34 -0.21 -18.02
CA THR A 107 -16.26 -1.21 -18.56
C THR A 107 -17.03 -1.89 -17.44
N ALA A 108 -16.38 -2.22 -16.32
CA ALA A 108 -17.05 -2.80 -15.14
C ALA A 108 -18.14 -1.86 -14.60
N ALA A 109 -17.83 -0.57 -14.43
CA ALA A 109 -18.81 0.43 -14.02
C ALA A 109 -19.97 0.57 -15.01
N THR A 110 -19.67 0.58 -16.32
CA THR A 110 -20.71 0.66 -17.36
C THR A 110 -21.69 -0.50 -17.29
N ILE A 111 -21.18 -1.74 -17.20
CA ILE A 111 -22.01 -2.95 -17.10
C ILE A 111 -22.78 -3.00 -15.77
N ALA A 112 -22.17 -2.56 -14.69
CA ALA A 112 -22.83 -2.45 -13.39
C ALA A 112 -24.03 -1.50 -13.47
N LEU A 113 -23.88 -0.33 -14.09
CA LEU A 113 -24.97 0.62 -14.32
C LEU A 113 -26.05 0.06 -15.25
N GLU A 114 -25.67 -0.61 -16.36
CA GLU A 114 -26.62 -1.26 -17.28
C GLU A 114 -27.49 -2.31 -16.56
N LYS A 115 -26.91 -3.01 -15.58
CA LYS A 115 -27.58 -4.06 -14.81
C LYS A 115 -28.15 -3.58 -13.46
N GLN A 116 -28.10 -2.29 -13.18
CA GLN A 116 -28.53 -1.69 -11.89
C GLN A 116 -27.82 -2.31 -10.67
N ILE A 117 -26.55 -2.66 -10.83
CA ILE A 117 -25.70 -3.21 -9.76
C ILE A 117 -24.88 -2.08 -9.16
N ALA A 118 -24.92 -1.96 -7.84
CA ALA A 118 -24.13 -0.97 -7.11
C ALA A 118 -22.63 -1.27 -7.19
N TYR A 119 -21.81 -0.21 -7.22
CA TYR A 119 -20.35 -0.33 -7.21
C TYR A 119 -19.69 0.81 -6.46
N CYS A 120 -18.47 0.59 -6.03
CA CYS A 120 -17.57 1.64 -5.52
C CYS A 120 -16.29 1.69 -6.36
N VAL A 121 -15.58 2.81 -6.24
CA VAL A 121 -14.27 3.00 -6.86
C VAL A 121 -13.25 3.33 -5.77
N GLN A 122 -12.14 2.60 -5.74
CA GLN A 122 -10.99 2.86 -4.88
C GLN A 122 -9.82 3.36 -5.73
N PRO A 123 -9.51 4.67 -5.72
CA PRO A 123 -8.52 5.27 -6.63
C PRO A 123 -7.07 4.90 -6.33
N HIS A 124 -6.72 4.52 -5.11
CA HIS A 124 -5.34 4.22 -4.70
C HIS A 124 -4.34 5.35 -4.99
N GLY A 125 -4.70 6.60 -4.68
CA GLY A 125 -3.87 7.77 -4.93
C GLY A 125 -3.75 8.19 -6.42
N MET A 126 -4.57 7.61 -7.32
CA MET A 126 -4.49 7.95 -8.76
C MET A 126 -5.18 9.25 -9.13
N LEU A 127 -5.96 9.84 -8.22
CA LEU A 127 -6.73 11.06 -8.42
C LEU A 127 -6.19 12.25 -7.63
N ASP A 128 -5.10 12.10 -6.87
CA ASP A 128 -4.45 13.21 -6.20
C ASP A 128 -3.86 14.24 -7.19
N GLU A 129 -3.59 15.45 -6.72
CA GLU A 129 -3.09 16.56 -7.54
C GLU A 129 -1.78 16.22 -8.24
N TRP A 130 -0.84 15.58 -7.54
CA TRP A 130 0.43 15.17 -8.10
C TRP A 130 0.24 14.13 -9.21
N SER A 131 -0.60 13.13 -8.97
CA SER A 131 -0.94 12.10 -9.94
C SER A 131 -1.63 12.71 -11.16
N LEU A 132 -2.57 13.64 -10.96
CA LEU A 132 -3.29 14.31 -12.05
C LEU A 132 -2.40 15.20 -12.91
N LYS A 133 -1.33 15.79 -12.35
CA LYS A 133 -0.32 16.55 -13.12
C LYS A 133 0.46 15.66 -14.07
N GLN A 134 0.60 14.37 -13.78
CA GLN A 134 1.24 13.40 -14.68
C GLN A 134 0.32 13.10 -15.87
N LYS A 135 0.78 13.42 -17.11
CA LYS A 135 -0.01 13.27 -18.35
C LYS A 135 -1.37 14.02 -18.28
N ALA A 136 -1.39 15.21 -17.67
CA ALA A 136 -2.60 15.98 -17.31
C ALA A 136 -3.62 16.12 -18.47
N PHE A 137 -3.15 16.43 -19.68
CA PHE A 137 -4.03 16.55 -20.84
C PHE A 137 -4.79 15.25 -21.15
N LYS A 138 -4.08 14.10 -21.14
CA LYS A 138 -4.73 12.79 -21.39
C LYS A 138 -5.76 12.45 -20.30
N LYS A 139 -5.47 12.75 -19.06
CA LYS A 139 -6.38 12.48 -17.92
C LYS A 139 -7.59 13.40 -17.93
N ARG A 140 -7.44 14.70 -18.24
CA ARG A 140 -8.59 15.62 -18.43
C ARG A 140 -9.51 15.14 -19.54
N LEU A 141 -8.93 14.70 -20.66
CA LEU A 141 -9.69 14.15 -21.77
C LEU A 141 -10.41 12.85 -21.36
N ALA A 142 -9.72 11.94 -20.67
CA ALA A 142 -10.30 10.70 -20.18
C ALA A 142 -11.48 10.95 -19.23
N LEU A 143 -11.36 11.89 -18.28
CA LEU A 143 -12.47 12.29 -17.41
C LEU A 143 -13.69 12.71 -18.24
N ARG A 144 -13.51 13.44 -19.31
CA ARG A 144 -14.61 13.87 -20.21
C ARG A 144 -15.26 12.69 -20.96
N PHE A 145 -14.51 11.61 -21.24
CA PHE A 145 -14.96 10.46 -22.02
C PHE A 145 -15.33 9.23 -21.16
N GLY A 146 -16.16 9.43 -20.13
CA GLY A 146 -16.81 8.36 -19.38
C GLY A 146 -16.16 8.00 -18.06
N TYR A 147 -14.90 8.38 -17.76
CA TYR A 147 -14.32 8.13 -16.43
C TYR A 147 -14.97 9.02 -15.35
N ARG A 148 -15.36 10.26 -15.70
CA ARG A 148 -16.16 11.10 -14.81
C ARG A 148 -17.51 10.45 -14.47
N LYS A 149 -18.19 9.89 -15.48
CA LYS A 149 -19.46 9.16 -15.26
C LYS A 149 -19.25 7.95 -14.33
N MET A 150 -18.14 7.22 -14.49
CA MET A 150 -17.81 6.11 -13.59
C MET A 150 -17.64 6.59 -12.14
N LEU A 151 -16.97 7.73 -11.93
CA LEU A 151 -16.75 8.27 -10.59
C LEU A 151 -18.04 8.84 -9.98
N ASP A 152 -18.82 9.61 -10.75
CA ASP A 152 -20.01 10.30 -10.25
C ASP A 152 -21.21 9.37 -9.98
N ASN A 153 -21.25 8.18 -10.57
CA ASN A 153 -22.32 7.20 -10.34
C ASN A 153 -21.90 6.05 -9.42
N ALA A 154 -20.71 6.09 -8.85
CA ALA A 154 -20.34 5.15 -7.81
C ALA A 154 -21.20 5.35 -6.57
N LYS A 155 -21.53 4.29 -5.86
CA LYS A 155 -22.21 4.39 -4.56
C LYS A 155 -21.40 5.22 -3.57
N PHE A 156 -20.07 5.07 -3.63
CA PHE A 156 -19.08 5.91 -2.94
C PHE A 156 -17.69 5.75 -3.59
N ILE A 157 -16.83 6.73 -3.34
CA ILE A 157 -15.39 6.63 -3.61
C ILE A 157 -14.72 6.22 -2.30
N LEU A 158 -13.95 5.13 -2.33
CA LEU A 158 -13.23 4.65 -1.17
C LEU A 158 -11.85 5.30 -1.13
N ALA A 159 -11.64 6.20 -0.18
CA ALA A 159 -10.35 6.80 0.14
C ALA A 159 -9.66 5.99 1.24
N LEU A 160 -8.34 5.88 1.18
CA LEU A 160 -7.55 5.11 2.15
C LEU A 160 -7.29 5.88 3.45
N ASN A 161 -7.36 7.20 3.41
CA ASN A 161 -7.21 8.10 4.56
C ASN A 161 -7.92 9.44 4.31
N ALA A 162 -7.97 10.28 5.34
CA ALA A 162 -8.62 11.59 5.27
C ALA A 162 -7.94 12.54 4.28
N ASP A 163 -6.62 12.44 4.12
CA ASP A 163 -5.88 13.26 3.17
C ASP A 163 -6.20 12.89 1.72
N GLU A 164 -6.30 11.58 1.40
CA GLU A 164 -6.76 11.15 0.08
C GLU A 164 -8.18 11.67 -0.19
N ALA A 165 -9.09 11.61 0.80
CA ALA A 165 -10.44 12.15 0.65
C ALA A 165 -10.42 13.66 0.36
N ARG A 166 -9.64 14.47 1.11
CA ARG A 166 -9.46 15.91 0.85
C ARG A 166 -8.87 16.20 -0.53
N LEU A 167 -7.91 15.40 -0.97
CA LEU A 167 -7.29 15.55 -2.30
C LEU A 167 -8.26 15.27 -3.46
N LEU A 168 -9.39 14.59 -3.19
CA LEU A 168 -10.46 14.39 -4.17
C LEU A 168 -11.46 15.56 -4.24
N GLU A 169 -11.54 16.42 -3.22
CA GLU A 169 -12.50 17.55 -3.17
C GLU A 169 -12.44 18.46 -4.40
N PRO A 170 -11.24 18.85 -4.93
CA PRO A 170 -11.17 19.70 -6.12
C PRO A 170 -11.80 19.11 -7.38
N LEU A 171 -12.01 17.78 -7.41
CA LEU A 171 -12.69 17.12 -8.52
C LEU A 171 -14.21 17.32 -8.47
N ASN A 172 -14.76 17.76 -7.34
CA ASN A 172 -16.19 17.97 -7.15
C ASN A 172 -17.02 16.79 -7.68
N LEU A 173 -16.74 15.58 -7.18
CA LEU A 173 -17.43 14.35 -7.56
C LEU A 173 -18.82 14.30 -6.93
N ALA A 174 -19.81 13.76 -7.66
CA ALA A 174 -21.17 13.59 -7.14
C ALA A 174 -21.27 12.46 -6.09
N SER A 175 -20.39 11.46 -6.17
CA SER A 175 -20.36 10.35 -5.22
C SER A 175 -19.77 10.76 -3.86
N PRO A 176 -20.36 10.29 -2.74
CA PRO A 176 -19.80 10.53 -1.42
C PRO A 176 -18.44 9.78 -1.26
N HIS A 177 -17.63 10.25 -0.32
CA HIS A 177 -16.38 9.59 0.05
C HIS A 177 -16.59 8.74 1.31
N LEU A 178 -15.96 7.57 1.33
CA LEU A 178 -15.88 6.68 2.49
C LEU A 178 -14.41 6.38 2.77
N ILE A 179 -13.96 6.65 3.99
CA ILE A 179 -12.58 6.43 4.40
C ILE A 179 -12.45 5.03 4.99
N ILE A 180 -11.70 4.16 4.31
CA ILE A 180 -11.39 2.80 4.76
C ILE A 180 -9.94 2.50 4.39
N PRO A 181 -9.05 2.36 5.38
CA PRO A 181 -7.62 2.12 5.16
C PRO A 181 -7.33 0.70 4.66
N ASN A 182 -6.07 0.42 4.33
CA ASN A 182 -5.57 -0.94 4.21
C ASN A 182 -5.32 -1.53 5.61
N GLY A 183 -5.13 -2.85 5.68
CA GLY A 183 -4.87 -3.56 6.92
C GLY A 183 -3.74 -4.57 6.81
N VAL A 184 -3.56 -5.33 7.90
CA VAL A 184 -2.70 -6.51 7.98
C VAL A 184 -3.52 -7.70 8.46
N PHE A 185 -3.10 -8.93 8.15
CA PHE A 185 -3.59 -10.13 8.82
C PHE A 185 -2.73 -10.38 10.05
N LEU A 186 -3.34 -10.52 11.23
CA LEU A 186 -2.60 -10.76 12.47
C LEU A 186 -1.87 -12.09 12.45
N GLU A 187 -2.42 -13.07 11.76
CA GLU A 187 -1.83 -14.39 11.56
C GLU A 187 -0.43 -14.34 10.92
N GLU A 188 -0.14 -13.28 10.16
CA GLU A 188 1.19 -13.08 9.58
C GLU A 188 2.23 -12.63 10.62
N PHE A 189 1.78 -12.16 11.82
CA PHE A 189 2.62 -11.60 12.88
C PHE A 189 2.56 -12.39 14.20
N GLU A 190 1.74 -13.44 14.30
CA GLU A 190 1.62 -14.28 15.49
C GLU A 190 2.91 -15.03 15.82
N ASN A 191 3.67 -15.44 14.81
CA ASN A 191 4.91 -16.19 14.95
C ASN A 191 6.06 -15.42 14.32
N LEU A 192 6.40 -14.28 14.93
CA LEU A 192 7.55 -13.50 14.48
C LEU A 192 8.85 -14.31 14.66
N PRO A 193 9.80 -14.21 13.73
CA PRO A 193 11.10 -14.84 13.87
C PRO A 193 11.84 -14.32 15.10
N SER A 194 12.71 -15.14 15.66
CA SER A 194 13.60 -14.68 16.72
C SER A 194 14.55 -13.61 16.21
N SER A 195 14.92 -12.66 17.08
CA SER A 195 15.91 -11.62 16.75
C SER A 195 17.28 -12.25 16.44
N GLY A 196 18.02 -11.62 15.51
CA GLY A 196 19.37 -12.01 15.11
C GLY A 196 19.44 -12.71 13.75
N PHE A 197 18.40 -13.39 13.30
CA PHE A 197 18.41 -14.17 12.06
C PHE A 197 18.69 -13.35 10.79
N PHE A 198 18.25 -12.11 10.75
CA PHE A 198 18.51 -11.25 9.60
C PHE A 198 19.97 -10.80 9.58
N LYS A 199 20.51 -10.44 10.75
CA LYS A 199 21.91 -10.02 10.90
C LYS A 199 22.90 -11.12 10.56
N GLU A 200 22.59 -12.37 10.91
CA GLU A 200 23.41 -13.53 10.53
C GLU A 200 23.57 -13.67 9.01
N ARG A 201 22.55 -13.28 8.25
CA ARG A 201 22.56 -13.30 6.78
C ARG A 201 23.19 -12.07 6.13
N LEU A 202 23.48 -11.04 6.92
CA LEU A 202 24.13 -9.80 6.51
C LEU A 202 25.40 -9.57 7.33
N PRO A 203 26.47 -10.37 7.12
CA PRO A 203 27.71 -10.27 7.90
C PRO A 203 28.33 -8.87 7.90
N LEU A 204 28.08 -8.08 6.85
CA LEU A 204 28.55 -6.69 6.73
C LEU A 204 27.96 -5.76 7.79
N VAL A 205 26.75 -6.04 8.29
CA VAL A 205 26.10 -5.27 9.35
C VAL A 205 26.61 -5.69 10.74
N GLY A 206 26.95 -6.98 10.92
CA GLY A 206 27.41 -7.51 12.18
C GLY A 206 26.41 -7.28 13.32
N ASN A 207 26.91 -6.81 14.47
CA ASN A 207 26.09 -6.51 15.66
C ASN A 207 25.52 -5.08 15.68
N LYS A 208 25.68 -4.31 14.60
CA LYS A 208 25.20 -2.93 14.54
C LYS A 208 23.68 -2.84 14.62
N ARG A 209 23.21 -1.71 15.12
CA ARG A 209 21.79 -1.32 15.02
C ARG A 209 21.44 -1.00 13.57
N ILE A 210 20.19 -1.25 13.18
CA ILE A 210 19.73 -1.11 11.79
C ILE A 210 18.63 -0.06 11.71
N ILE A 211 18.84 0.96 10.87
CA ILE A 211 17.74 1.75 10.30
C ILE A 211 17.28 1.03 9.03
N LEU A 212 16.04 0.58 9.00
CA LEU A 212 15.49 -0.17 7.86
C LEU A 212 14.62 0.71 6.98
N PHE A 213 14.94 0.76 5.70
CA PHE A 213 14.03 1.20 4.65
C PHE A 213 13.52 -0.04 3.89
N LEU A 214 12.20 -0.17 3.75
CA LEU A 214 11.58 -1.28 3.03
C LEU A 214 10.48 -0.75 2.09
N SER A 215 10.82 -0.54 0.82
CA SER A 215 9.88 -0.15 -0.23
C SER A 215 10.54 -0.28 -1.60
N ARG A 216 9.75 -0.20 -2.68
CA ARG A 216 10.30 -0.08 -4.03
C ARG A 216 11.24 1.13 -4.15
N LEU A 217 12.41 0.95 -4.76
CA LEU A 217 13.40 2.02 -4.94
C LEU A 217 12.95 2.97 -6.06
N HIS A 218 12.08 3.91 -5.70
CA HIS A 218 11.50 4.89 -6.61
C HIS A 218 11.65 6.31 -6.03
N SER A 219 11.78 7.33 -6.87
CA SER A 219 11.99 8.73 -6.46
C SER A 219 10.93 9.25 -5.48
N LYS A 220 9.68 8.78 -5.58
CA LYS A 220 8.61 9.09 -4.62
C LYS A 220 8.93 8.69 -3.18
N LYS A 221 9.77 7.67 -2.98
CA LYS A 221 10.05 7.11 -1.67
C LYS A 221 11.11 7.86 -0.86
N GLY A 222 11.64 8.96 -1.42
CA GLY A 222 12.53 9.87 -0.70
C GLY A 222 13.89 9.28 -0.34
N LEU A 223 14.42 8.35 -1.15
CA LEU A 223 15.71 7.72 -0.91
C LEU A 223 16.88 8.71 -0.82
N ASP A 224 16.82 9.77 -1.60
CA ASP A 224 17.79 10.88 -1.56
C ASP A 224 17.71 11.67 -0.25
N ILE A 225 16.50 11.86 0.29
CA ILE A 225 16.28 12.47 1.60
C ILE A 225 16.83 11.55 2.69
N LEU A 226 16.50 10.26 2.63
CA LEU A 226 16.95 9.26 3.61
C LEU A 226 18.47 9.20 3.72
N VAL A 227 19.18 9.12 2.59
CA VAL A 227 20.65 9.01 2.60
C VAL A 227 21.29 10.30 3.11
N LYS A 228 20.75 11.48 2.79
CA LYS A 228 21.21 12.75 3.35
C LYS A 228 20.95 12.83 4.86
N ALA A 229 19.75 12.44 5.31
CA ALA A 229 19.43 12.38 6.74
C ALA A 229 20.38 11.43 7.49
N TYR A 230 20.64 10.26 6.91
CA TYR A 230 21.58 9.32 7.49
C TYR A 230 23.01 9.89 7.54
N ALA A 231 23.46 10.63 6.51
CA ALA A 231 24.75 11.29 6.49
C ALA A 231 24.93 12.27 7.66
N HIS A 232 23.86 12.99 8.07
CA HIS A 232 23.90 13.92 9.20
C HIS A 232 24.19 13.21 10.53
N ILE A 233 23.78 11.95 10.68
CA ILE A 233 23.88 11.20 11.94
C ILE A 233 25.00 10.14 11.93
N ALA A 234 25.48 9.70 10.77
CA ALA A 234 26.40 8.58 10.64
C ALA A 234 27.71 8.76 11.45
N GLY A 235 28.19 9.98 11.61
CA GLY A 235 29.37 10.30 12.43
C GLY A 235 29.13 10.13 13.94
N SER A 236 27.92 10.39 14.42
CA SER A 236 27.54 10.28 15.84
C SER A 236 27.17 8.86 16.25
N TYR A 237 26.74 8.02 15.31
CA TYR A 237 26.28 6.65 15.58
C TYR A 237 27.10 5.63 14.77
N ALA A 238 28.34 5.38 15.21
CA ALA A 238 29.24 4.42 14.56
C ALA A 238 28.70 2.98 14.54
N ASP A 239 27.82 2.66 15.47
CA ASP A 239 27.16 1.37 15.67
C ASP A 239 25.80 1.23 14.92
N VAL A 240 25.44 2.16 14.03
CA VAL A 240 24.15 2.15 13.29
C VAL A 240 24.39 2.13 11.79
N ASP A 241 23.86 1.16 11.09
CA ASP A 241 23.90 1.10 9.63
C ASP A 241 22.52 1.28 9.00
N LEU A 242 22.48 1.81 7.77
CA LEU A 242 21.27 1.93 6.97
C LEU A 242 21.13 0.72 6.03
N VAL A 243 20.05 -0.01 6.17
CA VAL A 243 19.70 -1.13 5.28
C VAL A 243 18.53 -0.70 4.38
N VAL A 244 18.75 -0.78 3.08
CA VAL A 244 17.78 -0.42 2.05
C VAL A 244 17.34 -1.67 1.31
N ALA A 245 16.07 -2.06 1.54
CA ALA A 245 15.45 -3.23 0.93
C ALA A 245 14.33 -2.85 -0.03
N GLY A 246 14.34 -3.44 -1.23
CA GLY A 246 13.26 -3.29 -2.19
C GLY A 246 13.70 -3.52 -3.64
N PRO A 247 12.73 -3.81 -4.53
CA PRO A 247 13.00 -3.93 -5.96
C PRO A 247 13.30 -2.55 -6.56
N ASP A 248 14.12 -2.53 -7.61
CA ASP A 248 14.42 -1.30 -8.34
C ASP A 248 13.16 -0.78 -9.05
N GLY A 249 12.85 0.48 -8.80
CA GLY A 249 11.79 1.26 -9.45
C GLY A 249 12.35 2.44 -10.24
N GLY A 250 13.63 2.38 -10.63
CA GLY A 250 14.33 3.41 -11.40
C GLY A 250 15.15 4.40 -10.54
N ALA A 251 15.24 4.20 -9.22
CA ALA A 251 16.01 5.09 -8.35
C ALA A 251 17.33 4.47 -7.82
N ARG A 252 17.61 3.19 -8.12
CA ARG A 252 18.78 2.50 -7.60
C ARG A 252 20.10 3.17 -8.01
N GLY A 253 20.22 3.56 -9.26
CA GLY A 253 21.46 4.20 -9.75
C GLY A 253 21.75 5.54 -9.07
N ALA A 254 20.72 6.39 -8.91
CA ALA A 254 20.83 7.66 -8.20
C ALA A 254 21.18 7.45 -6.71
N LEU A 255 20.61 6.44 -6.08
CA LEU A 255 20.90 6.08 -4.69
C LEU A 255 22.36 5.66 -4.51
N VAL A 256 22.87 4.77 -5.36
CA VAL A 256 24.29 4.32 -5.31
C VAL A 256 25.23 5.50 -5.48
N SER A 257 24.94 6.41 -6.42
CA SER A 257 25.76 7.62 -6.63
C SER A 257 25.74 8.53 -5.41
N ALA A 258 24.58 8.73 -4.77
CA ALA A 258 24.46 9.57 -3.58
C ALA A 258 25.24 8.97 -2.38
N VAL A 259 25.15 7.64 -2.18
CA VAL A 259 25.88 6.92 -1.14
C VAL A 259 27.41 7.11 -1.32
N ALA A 260 27.90 6.97 -2.56
CA ALA A 260 29.31 7.14 -2.87
C ALA A 260 29.79 8.60 -2.65
N GLN A 261 28.99 9.58 -3.10
CA GLN A 261 29.31 11.02 -2.92
C GLN A 261 29.39 11.43 -1.44
N LEU A 262 28.62 10.78 -0.58
CA LEU A 262 28.60 11.02 0.85
C LEU A 262 29.58 10.13 1.65
N ASN A 263 30.41 9.30 0.95
CA ASN A 263 31.36 8.36 1.56
C ASN A 263 30.70 7.36 2.54
N LEU A 264 29.50 6.86 2.20
CA LEU A 264 28.71 5.96 3.04
C LEU A 264 28.68 4.51 2.54
N ASN A 265 29.59 4.10 1.64
CA ASN A 265 29.59 2.77 1.01
C ASN A 265 29.64 1.62 2.03
N ASP A 266 30.35 1.79 3.14
CA ASP A 266 30.50 0.76 4.18
C ASP A 266 29.38 0.80 5.25
N ARG A 267 28.44 1.73 5.12
CA ARG A 267 27.41 2.02 6.12
C ARG A 267 25.97 1.92 5.57
N VAL A 268 25.83 1.91 4.22
CA VAL A 268 24.52 1.82 3.54
C VAL A 268 24.49 0.56 2.67
N HIS A 269 23.62 -0.38 3.05
CA HIS A 269 23.56 -1.71 2.46
C HIS A 269 22.31 -1.88 1.58
N LEU A 270 22.48 -1.97 0.26
CA LEU A 270 21.41 -2.25 -0.69
C LEU A 270 21.29 -3.76 -0.90
N ILE A 271 20.25 -4.36 -0.33
CA ILE A 271 20.13 -5.82 -0.23
C ILE A 271 19.12 -6.47 -1.19
N GLY A 272 18.47 -5.66 -2.04
CA GLY A 272 17.42 -6.15 -2.94
C GLY A 272 16.06 -6.28 -2.24
N ALA A 273 15.12 -6.98 -2.91
CA ALA A 273 13.76 -7.12 -2.40
C ALA A 273 13.65 -8.22 -1.33
N LEU A 274 12.89 -7.95 -0.27
CA LEU A 274 12.56 -8.92 0.77
C LEU A 274 11.07 -9.26 0.74
N TYR A 275 10.75 -10.53 0.91
CA TYR A 275 9.38 -11.06 0.94
C TYR A 275 9.20 -12.09 2.05
N GLY A 276 7.95 -12.35 2.46
CA GLY A 276 7.60 -13.39 3.44
C GLY A 276 8.44 -13.32 4.71
N GLN A 277 9.02 -14.45 5.13
CA GLN A 277 9.78 -14.55 6.36
C GLN A 277 11.05 -13.69 6.40
N ASP A 278 11.73 -13.50 5.26
CA ASP A 278 12.94 -12.65 5.23
C ASP A 278 12.60 -11.18 5.46
N LYS A 279 11.40 -10.72 5.02
CA LYS A 279 10.89 -9.40 5.36
C LYS A 279 10.62 -9.26 6.86
N LEU A 280 9.96 -10.25 7.48
CA LEU A 280 9.69 -10.23 8.92
C LEU A 280 10.97 -10.25 9.75
N ARG A 281 11.97 -11.04 9.34
CA ARG A 281 13.30 -11.07 9.99
C ARG A 281 13.96 -9.69 9.96
N ALA A 282 13.90 -8.99 8.82
CA ALA A 282 14.44 -7.65 8.70
C ALA A 282 13.72 -6.63 9.59
N LEU A 283 12.39 -6.73 9.68
CA LEU A 283 11.58 -5.86 10.54
C LEU A 283 11.84 -6.11 12.03
N VAL A 284 12.01 -7.37 12.43
CA VAL A 284 12.28 -7.75 13.83
C VAL A 284 13.69 -7.34 14.27
N ASP A 285 14.68 -7.43 13.37
CA ASP A 285 16.08 -7.10 13.70
C ASP A 285 16.41 -5.62 13.56
N ALA A 286 15.51 -4.83 12.97
CA ALA A 286 15.69 -3.39 12.83
C ALA A 286 15.48 -2.66 14.17
N THR A 287 16.17 -1.54 14.34
CA THR A 287 16.01 -0.63 15.48
C THR A 287 14.91 0.37 15.23
N CYS A 288 14.78 0.84 13.99
CA CYS A 288 13.66 1.67 13.54
C CYS A 288 13.44 1.50 12.03
N PHE A 289 12.22 1.78 11.61
CA PHE A 289 11.84 1.84 10.20
C PHE A 289 11.81 3.30 9.75
N CYS A 290 12.38 3.61 8.57
CA CYS A 290 12.36 4.96 8.03
C CYS A 290 11.81 5.00 6.61
N LEU A 291 10.77 5.82 6.38
CA LEU A 291 10.17 6.02 5.07
C LEU A 291 9.83 7.51 4.84
N PRO A 292 10.77 8.35 4.37
CA PRO A 292 10.53 9.76 4.08
C PRO A 292 9.93 9.94 2.68
N SER A 293 8.81 9.29 2.41
CA SER A 293 8.14 9.34 1.10
C SER A 293 7.61 10.74 0.79
N ARG A 294 7.74 11.14 -0.49
CA ARG A 294 7.12 12.36 -1.01
C ARG A 294 5.63 12.23 -1.27
N GLN A 295 5.17 10.99 -1.35
CA GLN A 295 3.75 10.69 -1.55
C GLN A 295 3.48 9.20 -1.27
N GLU A 296 2.51 8.94 -0.42
CA GLU A 296 1.88 7.63 -0.22
C GLU A 296 0.36 7.76 -0.37
N GLY A 297 -0.28 6.72 -0.90
CA GLY A 297 -1.72 6.57 -0.73
C GLY A 297 -2.03 6.02 0.67
N PHE A 298 -1.45 4.87 1.00
CA PHE A 298 -1.43 4.26 2.32
C PHE A 298 -0.38 3.15 2.34
N SER A 299 0.65 3.29 3.14
CA SER A 299 1.80 2.38 3.09
C SER A 299 1.60 1.13 3.94
N ILE A 300 1.48 -0.02 3.28
CA ILE A 300 1.44 -1.33 3.96
C ILE A 300 2.75 -1.60 4.72
N ALA A 301 3.90 -1.14 4.20
CA ALA A 301 5.18 -1.35 4.87
C ALA A 301 5.27 -0.63 6.23
N ILE A 302 4.61 0.53 6.38
CA ILE A 302 4.50 1.21 7.68
C ILE A 302 3.65 0.35 8.64
N LEU A 303 2.50 -0.16 8.18
CA LEU A 303 1.66 -1.06 9.01
C LEU A 303 2.42 -2.32 9.44
N GLU A 304 3.19 -2.92 8.53
CA GLU A 304 3.98 -4.12 8.81
C GLU A 304 5.09 -3.83 9.83
N ALA A 305 5.76 -2.68 9.73
CA ALA A 305 6.75 -2.25 10.70
C ALA A 305 6.12 -2.06 12.10
N LEU A 306 5.01 -1.33 12.18
CA LEU A 306 4.27 -1.12 13.42
C LEU A 306 3.73 -2.45 14.00
N ALA A 307 3.23 -3.36 13.16
CA ALA A 307 2.76 -4.69 13.59
C ALA A 307 3.86 -5.54 14.21
N CYS A 308 5.10 -5.37 13.76
CA CYS A 308 6.28 -5.98 14.36
C CYS A 308 6.78 -5.27 15.64
N GLY A 309 6.10 -4.23 16.11
CA GLY A 309 6.54 -3.44 17.27
C GLY A 309 7.76 -2.55 16.97
N LEU A 310 7.99 -2.22 15.70
CA LEU A 310 9.13 -1.41 15.27
C LEU A 310 8.72 0.07 15.21
N PRO A 311 9.39 0.98 15.95
CA PRO A 311 9.11 2.42 15.86
C PRO A 311 9.43 2.96 14.47
N VAL A 312 8.68 3.95 14.01
CA VAL A 312 8.79 4.45 12.65
C VAL A 312 9.17 5.94 12.60
N VAL A 313 9.97 6.32 11.60
CA VAL A 313 10.18 7.71 11.18
C VAL A 313 9.62 7.85 9.78
N ILE A 314 8.54 8.59 9.63
CA ILE A 314 7.85 8.78 8.36
C ILE A 314 7.66 10.27 8.06
N SER A 315 7.57 10.62 6.78
CA SER A 315 7.19 11.99 6.42
C SER A 315 5.69 12.23 6.61
N ASP A 316 5.30 13.48 6.77
CA ASP A 316 3.92 13.94 6.74
C ASP A 316 3.19 13.55 5.42
N ALA A 317 3.93 13.52 4.30
CA ALA A 317 3.43 13.07 3.00
C ALA A 317 3.16 11.55 2.92
N CYS A 318 3.41 10.78 3.98
CA CYS A 318 2.90 9.41 4.13
C CYS A 318 1.40 9.37 4.51
N HIS A 319 0.82 10.51 4.87
CA HIS A 319 -0.60 10.66 5.21
C HIS A 319 -1.08 9.66 6.28
N PHE A 320 -0.28 9.51 7.33
CA PHE A 320 -0.56 8.62 8.45
C PHE A 320 -0.34 9.34 9.80
N PRO A 321 -1.17 10.37 10.10
CA PRO A 321 -1.04 11.18 11.32
C PRO A 321 -1.27 10.39 12.62
N GLU A 322 -1.97 9.25 12.53
CA GLU A 322 -2.23 8.36 13.68
C GLU A 322 -0.95 7.82 14.31
N VAL A 323 0.16 7.74 13.55
CA VAL A 323 1.49 7.40 14.10
C VAL A 323 1.91 8.39 15.19
N ARG A 324 1.72 9.70 14.93
CA ARG A 324 2.02 10.75 15.92
C ARG A 324 1.02 10.71 17.07
N ALA A 325 -0.27 10.60 16.77
CA ALA A 325 -1.33 10.59 17.78
C ALA A 325 -1.20 9.41 18.76
N ALA A 326 -0.78 8.25 18.26
CA ALA A 326 -0.56 7.05 19.07
C ALA A 326 0.83 7.00 19.74
N HIS A 327 1.70 8.01 19.55
CA HIS A 327 3.11 7.97 19.99
C HIS A 327 3.84 6.72 19.50
N ALA A 328 3.61 6.31 18.24
CA ALA A 328 4.18 5.11 17.63
C ALA A 328 5.44 5.37 16.80
N GLY A 329 5.91 6.62 16.77
CA GLY A 329 7.07 7.06 16.01
C GLY A 329 7.04 8.55 15.73
N ALA A 330 7.95 9.01 14.86
CA ALA A 330 8.08 10.40 14.44
C ALA A 330 7.44 10.62 13.05
N VAL A 331 6.58 11.65 12.95
CA VAL A 331 6.06 12.16 11.69
C VAL A 331 6.73 13.51 11.43
N VAL A 332 7.57 13.59 10.41
CA VAL A 332 8.50 14.68 10.14
C VAL A 332 8.27 15.30 8.78
N THR A 333 8.86 16.47 8.51
CA THR A 333 8.85 17.06 7.16
C THR A 333 9.81 16.32 6.22
N LEU A 334 9.82 16.71 4.95
CA LEU A 334 10.75 16.15 3.95
C LEU A 334 12.17 16.72 4.04
N ALA A 335 12.46 17.59 5.02
CA ALA A 335 13.81 18.09 5.25
C ALA A 335 14.70 16.96 5.79
N PRO A 336 15.90 16.73 5.22
CA PRO A 336 16.82 15.71 5.73
C PRO A 336 17.16 15.88 7.21
N GLU A 337 17.24 17.13 7.69
CA GLU A 337 17.52 17.50 9.08
C GLU A 337 16.40 17.02 10.02
N ASP A 338 15.14 17.16 9.63
CA ASP A 338 14.00 16.72 10.43
C ASP A 338 13.94 15.18 10.48
N VAL A 339 14.22 14.51 9.36
CA VAL A 339 14.33 13.04 9.33
C VAL A 339 15.48 12.56 10.22
N ALA A 340 16.64 13.23 10.15
CA ALA A 340 17.79 12.94 11.00
C ALA A 340 17.46 13.11 12.49
N SER A 341 16.77 14.18 12.86
CA SER A 341 16.31 14.44 14.22
C SER A 341 15.36 13.36 14.73
N GLY A 342 14.39 12.94 13.90
CA GLY A 342 13.48 11.85 14.23
C GLY A 342 14.19 10.52 14.44
N LEU A 343 15.21 10.22 13.62
CA LEU A 343 16.05 9.02 13.77
C LEU A 343 16.88 9.09 15.07
N SER A 344 17.54 10.23 15.33
CA SER A 344 18.34 10.41 16.54
C SER A 344 17.51 10.22 17.82
N ALA A 345 16.31 10.80 17.87
CA ALA A 345 15.43 10.65 19.04
C ALA A 345 15.14 9.16 19.38
N ILE A 346 14.91 8.32 18.37
CA ILE A 346 14.69 6.88 18.57
C ILE A 346 15.99 6.15 18.95
N LEU A 347 17.13 6.56 18.38
CA LEU A 347 18.42 5.91 18.60
C LEU A 347 19.00 6.23 19.99
N ASP A 348 18.70 7.39 20.55
CA ASP A 348 19.22 7.88 21.83
C ASP A 348 18.48 7.28 23.03
N ASP A 349 17.20 6.95 22.91
CA ASP A 349 16.37 6.43 24.00
C ASP A 349 15.71 5.11 23.63
N THR A 350 16.35 4.01 24.06
CA THR A 350 15.86 2.65 23.80
C THR A 350 14.57 2.32 24.54
N ALA A 351 14.31 2.95 25.68
CA ALA A 351 13.07 2.76 26.44
C ALA A 351 11.91 3.43 25.71
N MET A 352 12.08 4.68 25.27
CA MET A 352 11.12 5.39 24.46
C MET A 352 10.89 4.66 23.12
N ALA A 353 11.93 4.17 22.46
CA ALA A 353 11.80 3.40 21.22
C ALA A 353 10.95 2.13 21.42
N SER A 354 11.15 1.42 22.52
CA SER A 354 10.35 0.22 22.88
C SER A 354 8.89 0.58 23.15
N GLU A 355 8.63 1.68 23.85
CA GLU A 355 7.28 2.18 24.10
C GLU A 355 6.58 2.58 22.79
N MET A 356 7.26 3.32 21.91
CA MET A 356 6.76 3.66 20.56
C MET A 356 6.40 2.41 19.76
N GLY A 357 7.26 1.38 19.80
CA GLY A 357 7.00 0.10 19.14
C GLY A 357 5.73 -0.58 19.67
N GLY A 358 5.58 -0.66 20.99
CA GLY A 358 4.38 -1.23 21.62
C GLY A 358 3.11 -0.46 21.30
N ASN A 359 3.17 0.86 21.26
CA ASN A 359 2.06 1.73 20.86
C ASN A 359 1.68 1.50 19.41
N GLY A 360 2.67 1.37 18.51
CA GLY A 360 2.46 1.08 17.10
C GLY A 360 1.79 -0.27 16.87
N GLN A 361 2.25 -1.31 17.57
CA GLN A 361 1.65 -2.63 17.50
C GLN A 361 0.18 -2.60 17.96
N ARG A 362 -0.11 -1.95 19.08
CA ARG A 362 -1.48 -1.76 19.59
C ARG A 362 -2.35 -1.04 18.57
N LEU A 363 -1.87 0.09 18.03
CA LEU A 363 -2.57 0.85 17.01
C LEU A 363 -2.98 -0.03 15.82
N VAL A 364 -2.04 -0.84 15.29
CA VAL A 364 -2.33 -1.71 14.14
C VAL A 364 -3.29 -2.82 14.51
N TYR A 365 -3.10 -3.48 15.64
CA TYR A 365 -3.92 -4.63 16.06
C TYR A 365 -5.36 -4.22 16.38
N GLU A 366 -5.57 -3.03 16.89
CA GLU A 366 -6.90 -2.53 17.21
C GLU A 366 -7.64 -1.95 16.00
N GLN A 367 -6.92 -1.29 15.06
CA GLN A 367 -7.59 -0.47 14.05
C GLN A 367 -7.36 -0.94 12.61
N TYR A 368 -6.21 -1.56 12.31
CA TYR A 368 -5.76 -1.82 10.94
C TYR A 368 -5.66 -3.31 10.61
N THR A 369 -6.64 -4.13 11.05
CA THR A 369 -6.69 -5.55 10.70
C THR A 369 -7.63 -5.79 9.50
N TRP A 370 -7.25 -6.69 8.60
CA TRP A 370 -8.08 -7.01 7.43
C TRP A 370 -9.48 -7.48 7.76
N PRO A 371 -9.75 -8.30 8.81
CA PRO A 371 -11.12 -8.64 9.19
C PRO A 371 -11.96 -7.40 9.56
N ARG A 372 -11.40 -6.44 10.28
CA ARG A 372 -12.07 -5.18 10.62
C ARG A 372 -12.33 -4.33 9.38
N ILE A 373 -11.32 -4.18 8.52
CA ILE A 373 -11.39 -3.44 7.26
C ILE A 373 -12.44 -4.06 6.33
N ALA A 374 -12.46 -5.39 6.18
CA ALA A 374 -13.44 -6.10 5.39
C ALA A 374 -14.87 -5.88 5.91
N SER A 375 -15.08 -5.98 7.22
CA SER A 375 -16.38 -5.69 7.85
C SER A 375 -16.84 -4.26 7.56
N SER A 376 -15.95 -3.27 7.71
CA SER A 376 -16.24 -1.86 7.42
C SER A 376 -16.59 -1.64 5.94
N THR A 377 -15.84 -2.29 5.04
CA THR A 377 -16.10 -2.22 3.59
C THR A 377 -17.46 -2.83 3.24
N ILE A 378 -17.82 -3.99 3.83
CA ILE A 378 -19.14 -4.63 3.63
C ILE A 378 -20.27 -3.73 4.11
N LYS A 379 -20.14 -3.07 5.27
CA LYS A 379 -21.13 -2.11 5.76
C LYS A 379 -21.34 -0.96 4.77
N GLY A 380 -20.25 -0.44 4.17
CA GLY A 380 -20.33 0.53 3.08
C GLY A 380 -21.11 0.01 1.87
N TYR A 381 -20.91 -1.25 1.47
CA TYR A 381 -21.61 -1.85 0.33
C TYR A 381 -23.13 -1.95 0.55
N VAL A 382 -23.58 -2.30 1.77
CA VAL A 382 -25.01 -2.41 2.07
C VAL A 382 -25.68 -1.08 2.40
N GLY A 383 -24.91 -0.01 2.63
CA GLY A 383 -25.46 1.36 2.77
C GLY A 383 -25.84 1.77 4.17
N ILE A 384 -25.16 1.28 5.19
CA ILE A 384 -25.29 1.82 6.55
C ILE A 384 -24.57 3.17 6.57
N SER A 385 -25.37 4.25 6.42
CA SER A 385 -24.95 5.63 6.56
C SER A 385 -24.56 5.89 8.03
N ASN A 386 -23.43 6.53 8.25
CA ASN A 386 -22.74 6.92 9.48
C ASN A 386 -21.60 6.00 9.91
N MET A 387 -20.56 5.97 9.08
CA MET A 387 -19.25 5.48 9.50
C MET A 387 -18.20 6.55 9.17
N THR A 388 -18.18 7.62 9.94
CA THR A 388 -16.93 8.25 10.29
C THR A 388 -16.27 7.33 11.30
N MET A 389 -15.11 6.76 11.00
CA MET A 389 -14.24 6.25 12.06
C MET A 389 -14.05 7.41 13.05
N PRO A 390 -14.15 7.18 14.35
CA PRO A 390 -13.94 8.25 15.29
C PRO A 390 -12.55 8.85 15.03
N ALA A 391 -12.51 10.13 14.72
CA ALA A 391 -11.32 10.92 14.86
C ALA A 391 -11.05 10.99 16.37
N THR A 392 -10.05 10.25 16.83
CA THR A 392 -9.49 10.38 18.17
C THR A 392 -8.18 11.13 18.09
#